data_66b916ec3daec4297d9b4cb0eb5c5230
#
_entry.id   66b916ec3daec4297d9b4cb0eb5c5230
#
_cell.length_a   1.000
_cell.length_b   1.000
_cell.length_c   1.000
_cell.angle_alpha   90.00
_cell.angle_beta   90.00
_cell.angle_gamma   90.00
#
_symmetry.space_group_name_H-M   'P 1'
#
loop_
_entity.id
_entity.type
_entity.pdbx_description
1 polymer ?
#
loop_
_entity_poly.entity_id
_entity_poly.type
_entity_poly.pdbx_seq_one_letter_code
_entity_poly.pdbx_strand_id
1 'polypeptide(L)'
;MPIKRERIPHVDDPKAVGKRLFDAREGAGLSQRELAFPGCSAAYISRIERGERIPSLQVLRELASRCGVSETFLAWGRKEHLDAAVAQQVRELEEAEGSGSKAERAAAYAALARAASRAARALRA
;
A
#
# COMPACT_ATOMS: atom_id res chain seq x y z
N MET A 1 19.14 -32.95 -9.06
CA MET A 1 18.19 -32.00 -9.66
C MET A 1 18.13 -30.75 -8.80
N PRO A 2 18.45 -29.59 -9.37
CA PRO A 2 18.31 -28.35 -8.60
C PRO A 2 16.83 -28.12 -8.30
N ILE A 3 16.52 -27.93 -7.05
CA ILE A 3 15.17 -27.57 -6.62
C ILE A 3 14.94 -26.15 -7.10
N LYS A 4 14.00 -25.98 -8.03
CA LYS A 4 13.53 -24.63 -8.39
C LYS A 4 12.87 -24.02 -7.15
N ARG A 5 13.52 -23.02 -6.57
CA ARG A 5 12.87 -22.19 -5.57
C ARG A 5 11.79 -21.39 -6.29
N GLU A 6 10.54 -21.69 -6.02
CA GLU A 6 9.44 -20.85 -6.44
C GLU A 6 9.57 -19.52 -5.69
N ARG A 7 9.80 -18.44 -6.44
CA ARG A 7 9.77 -17.11 -5.87
C ARG A 7 8.31 -16.76 -5.57
N ILE A 8 8.03 -16.49 -4.31
CA ILE A 8 6.75 -15.91 -3.95
C ILE A 8 6.68 -14.54 -4.63
N PRO A 9 5.72 -14.31 -5.53
CA PRO A 9 5.62 -13.01 -6.19
C PRO A 9 5.29 -11.92 -5.18
N HIS A 10 5.94 -10.77 -5.31
CA HIS A 10 5.68 -9.61 -4.45
C HIS A 10 4.54 -8.73 -4.98
N VAL A 11 3.99 -9.07 -6.12
CA VAL A 11 2.81 -8.43 -6.72
C VAL A 11 1.95 -9.51 -7.36
N ASP A 12 0.68 -9.21 -7.61
CA ASP A 12 -0.21 -10.10 -8.36
C ASP A 12 0.04 -9.97 -9.89
N ASP A 13 -0.97 -10.03 -10.71
CA ASP A 13 -0.82 -9.94 -12.17
C ASP A 13 -0.17 -8.61 -12.60
N PRO A 14 0.90 -8.64 -13.41
CA PRO A 14 1.56 -7.42 -13.91
C PRO A 14 0.63 -6.44 -14.62
N LYS A 15 -0.36 -6.92 -15.35
CA LYS A 15 -1.34 -6.06 -16.03
C LYS A 15 -2.26 -5.36 -15.04
N ALA A 16 -2.65 -6.05 -13.98
CA ALA A 16 -3.47 -5.48 -12.92
C ALA A 16 -2.70 -4.40 -12.16
N VAL A 17 -1.44 -4.67 -11.83
CA VAL A 17 -0.55 -3.68 -11.19
C VAL A 17 -0.41 -2.45 -12.08
N GLY A 18 -0.18 -2.65 -13.37
CA GLY A 18 -0.04 -1.58 -14.36
C GLY A 18 -1.28 -0.70 -14.43
N LYS A 19 -2.46 -1.30 -14.44
CA LYS A 19 -3.73 -0.57 -14.44
C LYS A 19 -3.92 0.24 -13.15
N ARG A 20 -3.61 -0.36 -12.01
CA ARG A 20 -3.71 0.33 -10.71
C ARG A 20 -2.76 1.53 -10.64
N LEU A 21 -1.55 1.38 -11.16
CA LEU A 21 -0.60 2.48 -11.24
C LEU A 21 -1.10 3.59 -12.15
N PHE A 22 -1.63 3.24 -13.32
CA PHE A 22 -2.23 4.20 -14.25
C PHE A 22 -3.35 4.98 -13.57
N ASP A 23 -4.29 4.29 -12.94
CA ASP A 23 -5.44 4.91 -12.27
C ASP A 23 -4.99 5.80 -11.10
N ALA A 24 -4.02 5.33 -10.30
CA ALA A 24 -3.47 6.11 -9.19
C ALA A 24 -2.75 7.37 -9.66
N ARG A 25 -1.97 7.25 -10.73
CA ARG A 25 -1.26 8.38 -11.34
C ARG A 25 -2.24 9.42 -11.89
N GLU A 26 -3.24 8.97 -12.64
CA GLU A 26 -4.29 9.84 -13.17
C GLU A 26 -5.07 10.50 -12.04
N GLY A 27 -5.41 9.75 -11.01
CA GLY A 27 -6.11 10.27 -9.83
C GLY A 27 -5.30 11.32 -9.06
N ALA A 28 -3.98 11.20 -9.09
CA ALA A 28 -3.07 12.18 -8.48
C ALA A 28 -2.80 13.38 -9.40
N GLY A 29 -3.27 13.36 -10.64
CA GLY A 29 -3.05 14.44 -11.61
C GLY A 29 -1.61 14.53 -12.13
N LEU A 30 -0.88 13.41 -12.11
CA LEU A 30 0.53 13.37 -12.51
C LEU A 30 0.69 12.76 -13.91
N SER A 31 1.59 13.33 -14.71
CA SER A 31 2.05 12.70 -15.94
C SER A 31 3.08 11.61 -15.59
N GLN A 32 3.40 10.74 -16.54
CA GLN A 32 4.46 9.74 -16.34
C GLN A 32 5.81 10.42 -16.05
N ARG A 33 6.07 11.54 -16.71
CA ARG A 33 7.29 12.33 -16.51
C ARG A 33 7.36 12.95 -15.10
N GLU A 34 6.23 13.47 -14.63
CA GLU A 34 6.15 14.06 -13.28
C GLU A 34 6.28 13.00 -12.19
N LEU A 35 5.82 11.79 -12.44
CA LEU A 35 5.93 10.68 -11.50
C LEU A 35 7.35 10.10 -11.45
N ALA A 36 8.14 10.25 -12.51
CA ALA A 36 9.49 9.70 -12.62
C ALA A 36 10.43 10.22 -11.52
N PHE A 37 11.37 9.39 -11.12
CA PHE A 37 12.36 9.70 -10.10
C PHE A 37 13.68 8.97 -10.41
N PRO A 38 14.80 9.29 -9.74
CA PRO A 38 16.05 8.56 -9.95
C PRO A 38 15.87 7.05 -9.70
N GLY A 39 16.15 6.24 -10.71
CA GLY A 39 15.94 4.79 -10.69
C GLY A 39 14.63 4.34 -11.32
N CYS A 40 13.75 5.26 -11.71
CA CYS A 40 12.49 4.93 -12.38
C CYS A 40 12.13 6.02 -13.40
N SER A 41 12.48 5.78 -14.66
CA SER A 41 12.21 6.73 -15.75
C SER A 41 10.74 6.71 -16.17
N ALA A 42 10.31 7.75 -16.89
CA ALA A 42 8.97 7.81 -17.50
C ALA A 42 8.75 6.62 -18.45
N ALA A 43 9.76 6.21 -19.20
CA ALA A 43 9.70 5.04 -20.09
C ALA A 43 9.47 3.75 -19.30
N TYR A 44 10.14 3.61 -18.14
CA TYR A 44 9.95 2.47 -17.26
C TYR A 44 8.53 2.44 -16.67
N ILE A 45 8.02 3.58 -16.22
CA ILE A 45 6.64 3.73 -15.74
C ILE A 45 5.65 3.30 -16.83
N SER A 46 5.85 3.75 -18.07
CA SER A 46 5.03 3.35 -19.20
C SER A 46 4.99 1.84 -19.40
N ARG A 47 6.13 1.16 -19.26
CA ARG A 47 6.21 -0.30 -19.36
C ARG A 47 5.49 -1.01 -18.22
N ILE A 48 5.58 -0.49 -17.01
CA ILE A 48 4.84 -1.02 -15.85
C ILE A 48 3.34 -0.89 -16.10
N GLU A 49 2.87 0.26 -16.56
CA GLU A 49 1.45 0.52 -16.83
C GLU A 49 0.90 -0.39 -17.93
N ARG A 50 1.72 -0.80 -18.89
CA ARG A 50 1.34 -1.75 -19.93
C ARG A 50 1.45 -3.22 -19.52
N GLY A 51 1.91 -3.50 -18.31
CA GLY A 51 2.08 -4.86 -17.82
C GLY A 51 3.33 -5.55 -18.38
N GLU A 52 4.25 -4.81 -18.97
CA GLU A 52 5.49 -5.35 -19.56
C GLU A 52 6.62 -5.49 -18.58
N ARG A 53 6.54 -4.83 -17.42
CA ARG A 53 7.56 -4.86 -16.37
C ARG A 53 6.91 -4.93 -15.00
N ILE A 54 7.54 -5.69 -14.12
CA ILE A 54 7.18 -5.77 -12.71
C ILE A 54 8.15 -4.90 -11.93
N PRO A 55 7.68 -3.85 -11.23
CA PRO A 55 8.55 -3.01 -10.43
C PRO A 55 9.09 -3.77 -9.21
N SER A 56 10.30 -3.44 -8.77
CA SER A 56 10.82 -3.93 -7.50
C SER A 56 9.99 -3.37 -6.34
N LEU A 57 10.08 -3.98 -5.15
CA LEU A 57 9.40 -3.47 -3.96
C LEU A 57 9.75 -2.02 -3.66
N GLN A 58 11.02 -1.66 -3.81
CA GLN A 58 11.50 -0.30 -3.55
C GLN A 58 10.88 0.71 -4.52
N VAL A 59 10.85 0.37 -5.81
CA VAL A 59 10.22 1.22 -6.84
C VAL A 59 8.72 1.33 -6.59
N LEU A 60 8.07 0.21 -6.30
CA LEU A 60 6.63 0.17 -6.02
C LEU A 60 6.26 1.05 -4.82
N ARG A 61 7.05 1.00 -3.77
CA ARG A 61 6.89 1.79 -2.56
C ARG A 61 6.97 3.29 -2.84
N GLU A 62 7.95 3.70 -3.64
CA GLU A 62 8.13 5.10 -4.02
C GLU A 62 7.00 5.58 -4.94
N LEU A 63 6.59 4.75 -5.92
CA LEU A 63 5.46 5.07 -6.80
C LEU A 63 4.18 5.26 -6.00
N ALA A 64 3.91 4.36 -5.06
CA ALA A 64 2.74 4.44 -4.19
C ALA A 64 2.73 5.74 -3.39
N SER A 65 3.86 6.08 -2.77
CA SER A 65 4.02 7.31 -2.00
C SER A 65 3.74 8.55 -2.85
N ARG A 66 4.29 8.61 -4.05
CA ARG A 66 4.11 9.76 -4.96
C ARG A 66 2.68 9.89 -5.47
N CYS A 67 1.99 8.78 -5.67
CA CYS A 67 0.59 8.77 -6.10
C CYS A 67 -0.41 8.91 -4.95
N GLY A 68 0.05 8.87 -3.70
CA GLY A 68 -0.82 8.97 -2.53
C GLY A 68 -1.66 7.72 -2.28
N VAL A 69 -1.17 6.55 -2.68
CA VAL A 69 -1.83 5.25 -2.46
C VAL A 69 -0.91 4.33 -1.68
N SER A 70 -1.44 3.21 -1.19
CA SER A 70 -0.60 2.24 -0.47
C SER A 70 0.13 1.31 -1.43
N GLU A 71 1.27 0.82 -0.98
CA GLU A 71 2.03 -0.23 -1.64
C GLU A 71 1.17 -1.49 -1.84
N THR A 72 0.41 -1.86 -0.81
CA THR A 72 -0.49 -3.01 -0.85
C THR A 72 -1.58 -2.86 -1.90
N PHE A 73 -2.12 -1.66 -2.09
CA PHE A 73 -3.09 -1.39 -3.14
C PHE A 73 -2.47 -1.63 -4.52
N LEU A 74 -1.29 -1.08 -4.80
CA LEU A 74 -0.63 -1.26 -6.09
C LEU A 74 -0.28 -2.72 -6.35
N ALA A 75 0.27 -3.41 -5.35
CA ALA A 75 0.74 -4.78 -5.48
C ALA A 75 -0.40 -5.80 -5.60
N TRP A 76 -1.46 -5.65 -4.81
CA TRP A 76 -2.48 -6.67 -4.61
C TRP A 76 -3.92 -6.20 -4.81
N GLY A 77 -4.13 -4.92 -5.00
CA GLY A 77 -5.47 -4.35 -5.18
C GLY A 77 -6.31 -4.30 -3.91
N ARG A 78 -5.70 -4.47 -2.74
CA ARG A 78 -6.42 -4.41 -1.46
C ARG A 78 -6.81 -2.99 -1.14
N LYS A 79 -8.06 -2.81 -0.75
CA LYS A 79 -8.61 -1.49 -0.44
C LYS A 79 -7.97 -0.93 0.83
N GLU A 80 -7.48 0.30 0.72
CA GLU A 80 -6.75 1.00 1.78
C GLU A 80 -7.55 1.28 3.04
N HIS A 81 -8.86 1.46 2.92
CA HIS A 81 -9.67 1.96 4.04
C HIS A 81 -9.63 1.06 5.28
N LEU A 82 -9.43 -0.24 5.12
CA LEU A 82 -9.30 -1.16 6.25
C LEU A 82 -7.95 -1.01 6.94
N ASP A 83 -6.89 -0.97 6.14
CA ASP A 83 -5.53 -0.80 6.65
C ASP A 83 -5.33 0.61 7.21
N ALA A 84 -5.92 1.63 6.58
CA ALA A 84 -5.87 3.01 7.04
C ALA A 84 -6.58 3.18 8.40
N ALA A 85 -7.72 2.53 8.61
CA ALA A 85 -8.42 2.58 9.89
C ALA A 85 -7.58 1.99 11.02
N VAL A 86 -6.94 0.85 10.80
CA VAL A 86 -6.05 0.22 11.78
C VAL A 86 -4.82 1.09 12.03
N ALA A 87 -4.19 1.62 10.97
CA ALA A 87 -3.03 2.49 11.09
C ALA A 87 -3.35 3.77 11.88
N GLN A 88 -4.54 4.34 11.67
CA GLN A 88 -5.02 5.50 12.41
C GLN A 88 -5.11 5.18 13.92
N GLN A 89 -5.69 4.04 14.27
CA GLN A 89 -5.83 3.64 15.67
C GLN A 89 -4.48 3.35 16.33
N VAL A 90 -3.53 2.78 15.59
CA VAL A 90 -2.16 2.57 16.08
C VAL A 90 -1.49 3.91 16.39
N ARG A 91 -1.62 4.91 15.51
CA ARG A 91 -1.08 6.25 15.74
C ARG A 91 -1.68 6.91 16.99
N GLU A 92 -2.99 6.82 17.14
CA GLU A 92 -3.69 7.35 18.32
C GLU A 92 -3.22 6.69 19.61
N LEU A 93 -2.97 5.38 19.55
CA LEU A 93 -2.44 4.62 20.68
C LEU A 93 -1.02 5.08 21.06
N GLU A 94 -0.15 5.26 20.08
CA GLU A 94 1.23 5.74 20.30
C GLU A 94 1.24 7.14 20.92
N GLU A 95 0.38 8.02 20.46
CA GLU A 95 0.21 9.37 21.02
C GLU A 95 -0.28 9.30 22.47
N ALA A 96 -1.25 8.44 22.76
CA ALA A 96 -1.78 8.27 24.10
C ALA A 96 -0.74 7.70 25.07
N GLU A 97 0.12 6.78 24.61
CA GLU A 97 1.21 6.24 25.41
C GLU A 97 2.27 7.29 25.75
N GLY A 98 2.49 8.23 24.82
CA GLY A 98 3.48 9.30 25.01
C GLY A 98 3.06 10.40 25.97
N SER A 99 1.76 10.66 26.13
CA SER A 99 1.27 11.84 26.86
C SER A 99 -0.06 11.65 27.58
N GLY A 100 -0.72 10.50 27.41
CA GLY A 100 -2.08 10.29 27.87
C GLY A 100 -2.21 9.75 29.30
N SER A 101 -3.38 9.97 29.87
CA SER A 101 -3.78 9.35 31.14
C SER A 101 -4.08 7.87 30.93
N LYS A 102 -4.19 7.12 32.04
CA LYS A 102 -4.57 5.70 32.00
C LYS A 102 -5.91 5.49 31.28
N ALA A 103 -6.87 6.38 31.50
CA ALA A 103 -8.18 6.31 30.83
C ALA A 103 -8.07 6.52 29.32
N GLU A 104 -7.25 7.47 28.88
CA GLU A 104 -7.03 7.74 27.45
C GLU A 104 -6.35 6.55 26.78
N ARG A 105 -5.37 5.94 27.44
CA ARG A 105 -4.71 4.73 26.91
C ARG A 105 -5.68 3.56 26.78
N ALA A 106 -6.52 3.34 27.77
CA ALA A 106 -7.55 2.29 27.74
C ALA A 106 -8.54 2.50 26.60
N ALA A 107 -8.97 3.74 26.36
CA ALA A 107 -9.85 4.08 25.25
C ALA A 107 -9.19 3.84 23.89
N ALA A 108 -7.90 4.17 23.77
CA ALA A 108 -7.13 3.95 22.54
C ALA A 108 -6.97 2.46 22.24
N TYR A 109 -6.68 1.62 23.22
CA TYR A 109 -6.62 0.16 23.04
C TYR A 109 -7.97 -0.42 22.64
N ALA A 110 -9.05 0.04 23.23
CA ALA A 110 -10.42 -0.41 22.88
C ALA A 110 -10.76 -0.04 21.43
N ALA A 111 -10.41 1.17 21.01
CA ALA A 111 -10.62 1.62 19.63
C ALA A 111 -9.82 0.78 18.62
N LEU A 112 -8.56 0.46 18.92
CA LEU A 112 -7.72 -0.40 18.09
C LEU A 112 -8.32 -1.81 17.99
N ALA A 113 -8.78 -2.39 19.08
CA ALA A 113 -9.40 -3.71 19.08
C ALA A 113 -10.66 -3.74 18.19
N ARG A 114 -11.50 -2.69 18.25
CA ARG A 114 -12.68 -2.58 17.38
C ARG A 114 -12.29 -2.48 15.90
N ALA A 115 -11.30 -1.66 15.56
CA ALA A 115 -10.83 -1.49 14.19
C ALA A 115 -10.26 -2.80 13.64
N ALA A 116 -9.44 -3.50 14.43
CA ALA A 116 -8.86 -4.79 14.05
C ALA A 116 -9.95 -5.85 13.85
N SER A 117 -10.97 -5.88 14.69
CA SER A 117 -12.10 -6.81 14.56
C SER A 117 -12.91 -6.55 13.28
N ARG A 118 -13.14 -5.29 12.94
CA ARG A 118 -13.82 -4.93 11.69
C ARG A 118 -13.01 -5.35 10.47
N ALA A 119 -11.72 -5.11 10.48
CA ALA A 119 -10.83 -5.52 9.39
C ALA A 119 -10.81 -7.04 9.22
N ALA A 120 -10.75 -7.79 10.31
CA ALA A 120 -10.78 -9.26 10.30
C ALA A 120 -12.10 -9.78 9.73
N ARG A 121 -13.23 -9.18 10.07
CA ARG A 121 -14.55 -9.58 9.54
C ARG A 121 -14.64 -9.32 8.03
N ALA A 122 -14.14 -8.17 7.58
CA ALA A 122 -14.15 -7.82 6.16
C ALA A 122 -13.33 -8.80 5.32
N LEU A 123 -12.22 -9.31 5.87
CA LEU A 123 -11.37 -10.30 5.20
C LEU A 123 -11.99 -11.69 5.13
N ARG A 124 -12.95 -12.00 5.99
CA ARG A 124 -13.66 -13.28 6.02
C ARG A 124 -14.91 -13.33 5.14
N ALA A 125 -15.39 -12.17 4.75
CA ALA A 125 -16.62 -12.05 3.96
C ALA A 125 -16.43 -12.43 2.49
#